data_4ec3d34191f39180c9c82aae94773a4f
#
_entry.id   4ec3d34191f39180c9c82aae94773a4f
#
_cell.length_a   1.000
_cell.length_b   1.000
_cell.length_c   1.000
_cell.angle_alpha   90.00
_cell.angle_beta   90.00
_cell.angle_gamma   90.00
#
_symmetry.space_group_name_H-M   'P 1'
#
loop_
_entity.id
_entity.type
_entity.pdbx_description
1 polymer ?
#
loop_
_entity_poly.entity_id
_entity_poly.type
_entity_poly.pdbx_seq_one_letter_code
_entity_poly.pdbx_strand_id
1 'polypeptide(L)'
;RKMPATLPLFAHAEGTGFQHEEEVALPARPLGEHVVEDYTHMRLSLKAHPLSFLRGELTAARYITSADLPRTRNDAQVSLAGLVLVRQRPGSAKGVIFATLEDEFGAANIIVWPPVFETYRKVVLGARVLGVRGRLQRQGQVIHIVADYLEDLTHMLGALSLGEGIGDAALANADEVRRPGEDPRAITARRQDARAARAEQIEQQ
;
A
#
# COMPACT_ATOMS: atom_id res chain seq x y z
N ARG A 1 -11.15 12.05 -60.48
CA ARG A 1 -11.62 12.33 -59.06
C ARG A 1 -10.55 13.25 -58.44
N LYS A 2 -10.87 14.56 -58.28
CA LYS A 2 -9.94 15.55 -57.70
C LYS A 2 -9.69 15.19 -56.23
N MET A 3 -8.43 15.15 -55.85
CA MET A 3 -8.02 15.07 -54.44
C MET A 3 -8.55 16.29 -53.67
N PRO A 4 -9.05 16.12 -52.46
CA PRO A 4 -9.48 17.26 -51.66
C PRO A 4 -8.30 18.15 -51.29
N ALA A 5 -8.53 19.47 -51.30
CA ALA A 5 -7.54 20.45 -50.94
C ALA A 5 -7.07 20.21 -49.49
N THR A 6 -5.80 20.39 -49.23
CA THR A 6 -5.16 20.30 -47.92
C THR A 6 -5.95 21.17 -46.91
N LEU A 7 -6.30 20.61 -45.75
CA LEU A 7 -7.04 21.34 -44.74
C LEU A 7 -6.26 22.61 -44.31
N PRO A 8 -6.93 23.76 -44.08
CA PRO A 8 -6.26 25.03 -43.79
C PRO A 8 -5.31 24.97 -42.60
N LEU A 9 -5.56 24.09 -41.68
CA LEU A 9 -4.70 23.85 -40.49
C LEU A 9 -3.31 23.34 -40.86
N PHE A 10 -3.17 22.59 -41.95
CA PHE A 10 -1.90 22.00 -42.39
C PHE A 10 -1.21 22.82 -43.49
N ALA A 11 -1.90 23.81 -44.06
CA ALA A 11 -1.32 24.68 -45.08
C ALA A 11 -0.19 25.59 -44.54
N HIS A 12 -0.17 25.83 -43.23
CA HIS A 12 0.87 26.62 -42.53
C HIS A 12 2.07 25.73 -42.10
N ALA A 13 1.96 24.40 -42.13
CA ALA A 13 3.02 23.51 -41.70
C ALA A 13 4.08 23.28 -42.79
N GLU A 14 3.82 23.66 -44.02
CA GLU A 14 4.77 23.46 -45.14
C GLU A 14 5.92 24.49 -45.16
N GLY A 15 5.95 25.48 -44.26
CA GLY A 15 6.95 26.55 -44.25
C GLY A 15 7.93 26.55 -43.07
N THR A 16 7.68 25.82 -42.01
CA THR A 16 8.63 25.64 -40.92
C THR A 16 9.37 24.32 -41.15
N GLY A 17 10.55 24.38 -41.73
CA GLY A 17 11.49 23.25 -41.76
C GLY A 17 11.53 22.72 -40.30
N PHE A 18 11.27 21.41 -40.16
CA PHE A 18 11.54 20.73 -38.91
C PHE A 18 12.95 21.11 -38.48
N GLN A 19 13.08 22.01 -37.51
CA GLN A 19 14.36 22.23 -36.87
C GLN A 19 14.76 20.86 -36.35
N HIS A 20 15.87 20.36 -36.89
CA HIS A 20 16.46 19.12 -36.41
C HIS A 20 16.82 19.43 -34.94
N GLU A 21 15.97 18.96 -34.03
CA GLU A 21 16.28 19.04 -32.58
C GLU A 21 17.59 18.26 -32.40
N GLU A 22 18.59 18.91 -31.82
CA GLU A 22 19.81 18.24 -31.44
C GLU A 22 19.46 17.04 -30.55
N GLU A 23 19.98 15.86 -30.91
CA GLU A 23 19.75 14.64 -30.16
C GLU A 23 20.38 14.79 -28.77
N VAL A 24 19.54 15.12 -27.77
CA VAL A 24 19.99 15.30 -26.38
C VAL A 24 20.21 13.91 -25.77
N ALA A 25 21.47 13.54 -25.55
CA ALA A 25 21.81 12.34 -24.81
C ALA A 25 21.49 12.54 -23.32
N LEU A 26 20.39 11.95 -22.85
CA LEU A 26 20.05 11.92 -21.45
C LEU A 26 20.93 10.90 -20.70
N PRO A 27 21.44 11.25 -19.50
CA PRO A 27 22.20 10.30 -18.70
C PRO A 27 21.34 9.08 -18.33
N ALA A 28 21.92 7.88 -18.44
CA ALA A 28 21.24 6.66 -18.03
C ALA A 28 21.04 6.65 -16.51
N ARG A 29 19.79 6.46 -16.07
CA ARG A 29 19.45 6.34 -14.66
C ARG A 29 19.63 4.91 -14.16
N PRO A 30 20.00 4.71 -12.88
CA PRO A 30 20.03 3.40 -12.25
C PRO A 30 18.66 2.70 -12.30
N LEU A 31 18.63 1.38 -12.46
CA LEU A 31 17.39 0.60 -12.55
C LEU A 31 16.51 0.78 -11.30
N GLY A 32 17.11 0.90 -10.11
CA GLY A 32 16.40 1.12 -8.85
C GLY A 32 15.60 2.43 -8.85
N GLU A 33 16.18 3.51 -9.39
CA GLU A 33 15.49 4.81 -9.53
C GLU A 33 14.28 4.70 -10.46
N HIS A 34 14.40 4.03 -11.60
CA HIS A 34 13.28 3.77 -12.49
C HIS A 34 12.14 3.00 -11.81
N VAL A 35 12.48 1.97 -11.03
CA VAL A 35 11.48 1.16 -10.33
C VAL A 35 10.75 1.97 -9.27
N VAL A 36 11.47 2.79 -8.50
CA VAL A 36 10.85 3.66 -7.50
C VAL A 36 9.95 4.70 -8.16
N GLU A 37 10.36 5.27 -9.30
CA GLU A 37 9.55 6.22 -10.06
C GLU A 37 8.29 5.56 -10.63
N ASP A 38 8.41 4.34 -11.19
CA ASP A 38 7.27 3.53 -11.65
C ASP A 38 6.26 3.31 -10.51
N TYR A 39 6.73 2.91 -9.32
CA TYR A 39 5.85 2.73 -8.14
C TYR A 39 5.24 4.02 -7.65
N THR A 40 5.93 5.14 -7.76
CA THR A 40 5.42 6.46 -7.38
C THR A 40 4.22 6.86 -8.24
N HIS A 41 4.29 6.61 -9.54
CA HIS A 41 3.28 7.08 -10.50
C HIS A 41 2.23 6.03 -10.84
N MET A 42 2.63 4.75 -10.99
CA MET A 42 1.77 3.67 -11.46
C MET A 42 1.51 2.59 -10.41
N ARG A 43 2.19 2.63 -9.26
CA ARG A 43 2.16 1.64 -8.16
C ARG A 43 2.55 0.23 -8.55
N LEU A 44 3.21 0.08 -9.66
CA LEU A 44 3.80 -1.16 -10.13
C LEU A 44 4.98 -0.86 -11.05
N SER A 45 5.92 -1.79 -11.16
CA SER A 45 6.96 -1.76 -12.17
C SER A 45 7.04 -3.13 -12.84
N LEU A 46 7.19 -3.13 -14.18
CA LEU A 46 7.43 -4.34 -14.95
C LEU A 46 8.93 -4.71 -14.99
N LYS A 47 9.80 -3.85 -14.47
CA LYS A 47 11.26 -4.03 -14.54
C LYS A 47 11.76 -4.89 -13.38
N ALA A 48 11.39 -4.55 -12.15
CA ALA A 48 11.76 -5.28 -10.95
C ALA A 48 10.87 -4.86 -9.77
N HIS A 49 10.85 -5.67 -8.71
CA HIS A 49 10.23 -5.29 -7.45
C HIS A 49 11.22 -4.46 -6.60
N PRO A 50 10.81 -3.35 -5.94
CA PRO A 50 11.72 -2.49 -5.16
C PRO A 50 12.53 -3.26 -4.11
N LEU A 51 11.90 -4.22 -3.42
CA LEU A 51 12.58 -4.98 -2.37
C LEU A 51 13.66 -5.93 -2.89
N SER A 52 13.67 -6.27 -4.18
CA SER A 52 14.77 -7.07 -4.75
C SER A 52 16.12 -6.35 -4.64
N PHE A 53 16.14 -5.03 -4.73
CA PHE A 53 17.35 -4.22 -4.53
C PHE A 53 17.78 -4.14 -3.08
N LEU A 54 16.81 -4.24 -2.14
CA LEU A 54 17.04 -4.17 -0.69
C LEU A 54 17.25 -5.55 -0.06
N ARG A 55 17.13 -6.63 -0.84
CA ARG A 55 17.13 -8.00 -0.30
C ARG A 55 18.39 -8.33 0.49
N GLY A 56 19.54 -7.85 0.06
CA GLY A 56 20.80 -8.05 0.78
C GLY A 56 20.77 -7.47 2.20
N GLU A 57 20.32 -6.24 2.36
CA GLU A 57 20.18 -5.56 3.65
C GLU A 57 19.10 -6.20 4.52
N LEU A 58 17.96 -6.54 3.94
CA LEU A 58 16.86 -7.21 4.64
C LEU A 58 17.29 -8.60 5.15
N THR A 59 18.05 -9.35 4.35
CA THR A 59 18.59 -10.66 4.76
C THR A 59 19.61 -10.51 5.89
N ALA A 60 20.49 -9.51 5.81
CA ALA A 60 21.44 -9.21 6.89
C ALA A 60 20.72 -8.83 8.20
N ALA A 61 19.56 -8.15 8.10
CA ALA A 61 18.68 -7.83 9.22
C ALA A 61 17.75 -8.99 9.62
N ARG A 62 17.94 -10.19 9.05
CA ARG A 62 17.20 -11.43 9.32
C ARG A 62 15.71 -11.41 8.93
N TYR A 63 15.35 -10.60 7.95
CA TYR A 63 14.03 -10.69 7.32
C TYR A 63 14.02 -11.82 6.29
N ILE A 64 13.08 -12.75 6.43
CA ILE A 64 12.82 -13.83 5.47
C ILE A 64 11.94 -13.32 4.32
N THR A 65 11.79 -14.12 3.27
CA THR A 65 10.93 -13.83 2.13
C THR A 65 9.53 -14.42 2.30
N SER A 66 8.57 -13.94 1.52
CA SER A 66 7.24 -14.54 1.46
C SER A 66 7.28 -15.99 0.96
N ALA A 67 8.25 -16.33 0.08
CA ALA A 67 8.48 -17.69 -0.40
C ALA A 67 8.93 -18.67 0.69
N ASP A 68 9.47 -18.21 1.80
CA ASP A 68 9.89 -19.02 2.93
C ASP A 68 8.74 -19.40 3.85
N LEU A 69 7.65 -18.63 3.86
CA LEU A 69 6.51 -18.82 4.76
C LEU A 69 5.86 -20.22 4.64
N PRO A 70 5.65 -20.78 3.43
CA PRO A 70 5.07 -22.13 3.29
C PRO A 70 5.92 -23.23 3.92
N ARG A 71 7.25 -23.04 3.99
CA ARG A 71 8.21 -24.00 4.54
C ARG A 71 8.46 -23.80 6.02
N THR A 72 8.06 -22.64 6.56
CA THR A 72 8.23 -22.30 7.97
C THR A 72 7.22 -23.05 8.83
N ARG A 73 7.68 -23.56 9.98
CA ARG A 73 6.83 -24.29 10.93
C ARG A 73 5.73 -23.39 11.51
N ASN A 74 4.55 -23.94 11.70
CA ASN A 74 3.47 -23.24 12.44
C ASN A 74 3.95 -22.82 13.83
N ASP A 75 3.47 -21.68 14.30
CA ASP A 75 3.85 -21.03 15.57
C ASP A 75 5.33 -20.60 15.68
N ALA A 76 6.10 -20.68 14.58
CA ALA A 76 7.45 -20.13 14.57
C ALA A 76 7.43 -18.60 14.59
N GLN A 77 8.41 -18.00 15.28
CA GLN A 77 8.70 -16.58 15.18
C GLN A 77 9.40 -16.29 13.86
N VAL A 78 8.89 -15.31 13.13
CA VAL A 78 9.39 -14.89 11.83
C VAL A 78 9.55 -13.37 11.79
N SER A 79 10.47 -12.91 10.95
CA SER A 79 10.59 -11.51 10.57
C SER A 79 10.43 -11.42 9.05
N LEU A 80 9.50 -10.60 8.57
CA LEU A 80 9.24 -10.37 7.16
C LEU A 80 9.12 -8.88 6.90
N ALA A 81 9.65 -8.41 5.78
CA ALA A 81 9.48 -7.04 5.33
C ALA A 81 8.83 -7.02 3.95
N GLY A 82 7.93 -6.08 3.71
CA GLY A 82 7.22 -5.96 2.44
C GLY A 82 6.69 -4.56 2.19
N LEU A 83 6.38 -4.27 0.92
CA LEU A 83 5.58 -3.12 0.54
C LEU A 83 4.15 -3.33 1.02
N VAL A 84 3.54 -2.32 1.59
CA VAL A 84 2.16 -2.40 2.05
C VAL A 84 1.22 -2.19 0.88
N LEU A 85 0.57 -3.26 0.43
CA LEU A 85 -0.46 -3.21 -0.61
C LEU A 85 -1.80 -2.73 -0.07
N VAL A 86 -2.22 -3.32 1.04
CA VAL A 86 -3.55 -3.09 1.61
C VAL A 86 -3.47 -3.02 3.13
N ARG A 87 -4.27 -2.14 3.72
CA ARG A 87 -4.57 -2.08 5.16
C ARG A 87 -6.07 -2.00 5.32
N GLN A 88 -6.65 -2.97 6.03
CA GLN A 88 -8.08 -3.01 6.25
C GLN A 88 -8.38 -3.14 7.75
N ARG A 89 -9.34 -2.37 8.23
CA ARG A 89 -9.89 -2.48 9.58
C ARG A 89 -11.39 -2.75 9.48
N PRO A 90 -11.81 -4.02 9.26
CA PRO A 90 -13.21 -4.35 9.15
C PRO A 90 -13.96 -4.01 10.45
N GLY A 91 -15.15 -3.42 10.32
CA GLY A 91 -15.99 -3.10 11.48
C GLY A 91 -16.38 -4.34 12.32
N SER A 92 -16.50 -5.51 11.67
CA SER A 92 -16.80 -6.80 12.29
C SER A 92 -15.62 -7.42 13.05
N ALA A 93 -14.39 -6.99 12.80
CA ALA A 93 -13.17 -7.60 13.36
C ALA A 93 -12.73 -7.03 14.71
N LYS A 94 -13.62 -6.37 15.47
CA LYS A 94 -13.36 -5.83 16.81
C LYS A 94 -12.05 -5.00 16.90
N GLY A 95 -11.73 -4.26 15.84
CA GLY A 95 -10.57 -3.37 15.80
C GLY A 95 -9.24 -4.01 15.34
N VAL A 96 -9.24 -5.28 14.95
CA VAL A 96 -8.10 -5.94 14.31
C VAL A 96 -7.83 -5.31 12.94
N ILE A 97 -6.55 -5.12 12.62
CA ILE A 97 -6.12 -4.66 11.30
C ILE A 97 -5.52 -5.83 10.53
N PHE A 98 -5.94 -5.95 9.30
CA PHE A 98 -5.34 -6.87 8.33
C PHE A 98 -4.51 -6.05 7.35
N ALA A 99 -3.26 -6.42 7.19
CA ALA A 99 -2.38 -5.83 6.19
C ALA A 99 -1.90 -6.91 5.23
N THR A 100 -1.76 -6.56 3.97
CA THR A 100 -1.10 -7.41 2.98
C THR A 100 0.20 -6.73 2.59
N LEU A 101 1.29 -7.45 2.77
CA LEU A 101 2.63 -7.03 2.38
C LEU A 101 3.06 -7.81 1.15
N GLU A 102 3.76 -7.14 0.24
CA GLU A 102 4.31 -7.76 -0.96
C GLU A 102 5.83 -7.64 -0.95
N ASP A 103 6.49 -8.72 -1.30
CA ASP A 103 7.90 -8.74 -1.64
C ASP A 103 8.11 -9.27 -3.08
N GLU A 104 9.33 -9.42 -3.52
CA GLU A 104 9.67 -9.87 -4.88
C GLU A 104 9.24 -11.32 -5.19
N PHE A 105 8.76 -12.06 -4.21
CA PHE A 105 8.33 -13.45 -4.37
C PHE A 105 6.81 -13.64 -4.22
N GLY A 106 6.12 -12.68 -3.60
CA GLY A 106 4.68 -12.75 -3.42
C GLY A 106 4.15 -11.95 -2.25
N ALA A 107 2.93 -12.29 -1.83
CA ALA A 107 2.21 -11.56 -0.80
C ALA A 107 2.15 -12.35 0.52
N ALA A 108 2.23 -11.63 1.63
CA ALA A 108 2.07 -12.15 2.99
C ALA A 108 0.94 -11.41 3.72
N ASN A 109 0.11 -12.16 4.44
CA ASN A 109 -0.98 -11.59 5.23
C ASN A 109 -0.56 -11.38 6.68
N ILE A 110 -0.78 -10.19 7.18
CA ILE A 110 -0.40 -9.77 8.53
C ILE A 110 -1.66 -9.46 9.32
N ILE A 111 -1.71 -9.95 10.56
CA ILE A 111 -2.76 -9.65 11.53
C ILE A 111 -2.16 -8.78 12.62
N VAL A 112 -2.72 -7.59 12.79
CA VAL A 112 -2.30 -6.65 13.84
C VAL A 112 -3.44 -6.51 14.84
N TRP A 113 -3.24 -7.03 16.05
CA TRP A 113 -4.21 -6.95 17.12
C TRP A 113 -4.29 -5.53 17.71
N PRO A 114 -5.43 -5.10 18.27
CA PRO A 114 -5.61 -3.75 18.79
C PRO A 114 -4.51 -3.25 19.73
N PRO A 115 -4.00 -4.04 20.69
CA PRO A 115 -2.91 -3.57 21.57
C PRO A 115 -1.62 -3.26 20.80
N VAL A 116 -1.27 -4.08 19.82
CA VAL A 116 -0.09 -3.86 18.95
C VAL A 116 -0.32 -2.64 18.05
N PHE A 117 -1.54 -2.50 17.52
CA PHE A 117 -1.91 -1.32 16.74
C PHE A 117 -1.76 -0.02 17.53
N GLU A 118 -2.24 0.03 18.77
CA GLU A 118 -2.13 1.25 19.60
C GLU A 118 -0.67 1.61 19.87
N THR A 119 0.20 0.60 20.07
CA THR A 119 1.63 0.81 20.28
C THR A 119 2.33 1.33 19.02
N TYR A 120 2.02 0.76 17.86
CA TYR A 120 2.68 1.03 16.58
C TYR A 120 1.81 1.83 15.61
N ARG A 121 0.84 2.59 16.10
CA ARG A 121 -0.18 3.27 15.29
C ARG A 121 0.41 4.08 14.14
N LYS A 122 1.45 4.88 14.39
CA LYS A 122 2.10 5.70 13.36
C LYS A 122 2.75 4.83 12.28
N VAL A 123 3.41 3.76 12.69
CA VAL A 123 4.07 2.81 11.79
C VAL A 123 3.02 2.10 10.93
N VAL A 124 1.97 1.55 11.56
CA VAL A 124 0.90 0.83 10.83
C VAL A 124 0.21 1.73 9.81
N LEU A 125 0.00 3.00 10.11
CA LEU A 125 -0.72 3.91 9.21
C LEU A 125 0.17 4.56 8.15
N GLY A 126 1.45 4.80 8.45
CA GLY A 126 2.35 5.59 7.62
C GLY A 126 3.36 4.80 6.80
N ALA A 127 3.82 3.64 7.28
CA ALA A 127 4.87 2.90 6.62
C ALA A 127 4.47 2.44 5.21
N ARG A 128 5.35 2.63 4.25
CA ARG A 128 5.24 2.10 2.87
C ARG A 128 5.94 0.76 2.73
N VAL A 129 7.09 0.64 3.36
CA VAL A 129 7.77 -0.62 3.61
C VAL A 129 7.62 -0.92 5.09
N LEU A 130 6.98 -2.03 5.40
CA LEU A 130 6.70 -2.44 6.77
C LEU A 130 7.53 -3.68 7.10
N GLY A 131 8.37 -3.57 8.14
CA GLY A 131 8.99 -4.69 8.81
C GLY A 131 8.06 -5.23 9.89
N VAL A 132 7.86 -6.53 9.90
CA VAL A 132 6.99 -7.24 10.85
C VAL A 132 7.75 -8.36 11.51
N ARG A 133 7.70 -8.43 12.84
CA ARG A 133 8.11 -9.62 13.59
C ARG A 133 6.90 -10.17 14.30
N GLY A 134 6.72 -11.48 14.23
CA GLY A 134 5.53 -12.09 14.81
C GLY A 134 5.50 -13.59 14.62
N ARG A 135 4.40 -14.18 15.05
CA ARG A 135 4.17 -15.62 15.02
C ARG A 135 3.44 -16.02 13.76
N LEU A 136 4.01 -16.99 13.03
CA LEU A 136 3.36 -17.56 11.87
C LEU A 136 2.19 -18.45 12.32
N GLN A 137 1.01 -18.19 11.79
CA GLN A 137 -0.17 -19.04 11.98
C GLN A 137 -0.65 -19.59 10.65
N ARG A 138 -0.91 -20.89 10.62
CA ARG A 138 -1.43 -21.59 9.46
C ARG A 138 -2.83 -22.09 9.74
N GLN A 139 -3.78 -21.68 8.92
CA GLN A 139 -5.17 -22.12 8.98
C GLN A 139 -5.57 -22.72 7.64
N GLY A 140 -5.51 -24.03 7.50
CA GLY A 140 -5.65 -24.71 6.23
C GLY A 140 -4.57 -24.28 5.23
N GLN A 141 -4.98 -23.70 4.12
CA GLN A 141 -4.05 -23.17 3.09
C GLN A 141 -3.61 -21.74 3.33
N VAL A 142 -4.25 -21.04 4.26
CA VAL A 142 -3.98 -19.63 4.52
C VAL A 142 -2.90 -19.48 5.57
N ILE A 143 -1.90 -18.65 5.28
CA ILE A 143 -0.79 -18.33 6.18
C ILE A 143 -0.91 -16.87 6.58
N HIS A 144 -0.85 -16.62 7.89
CA HIS A 144 -0.84 -15.29 8.47
C HIS A 144 0.39 -15.12 9.37
N ILE A 145 0.86 -13.90 9.51
CA ILE A 145 1.81 -13.52 10.56
C ILE A 145 1.03 -12.67 11.55
N VAL A 146 0.91 -13.16 12.78
CA VAL A 146 0.37 -12.37 13.89
C VAL A 146 1.48 -11.48 14.42
N ALA A 147 1.35 -10.19 14.21
CA ALA A 147 2.40 -9.22 14.52
C ALA A 147 2.54 -9.01 16.02
N ASP A 148 3.78 -9.07 16.50
CA ASP A 148 4.18 -8.68 17.87
C ASP A 148 4.96 -7.36 17.87
N TYR A 149 5.72 -7.09 16.78
CA TYR A 149 6.54 -5.90 16.60
C TYR A 149 6.46 -5.41 15.17
N LEU A 150 6.42 -4.08 14.98
CA LEU A 150 6.32 -3.44 13.69
C LEU A 150 7.36 -2.32 13.56
N GLU A 151 7.97 -2.20 12.40
CA GLU A 151 9.03 -1.24 12.10
C GLU A 151 8.78 -0.56 10.75
N ASP A 152 8.99 0.76 10.69
CA ASP A 152 8.90 1.53 9.45
C ASP A 152 10.26 1.50 8.72
N LEU A 153 10.30 0.76 7.64
CA LEU A 153 11.47 0.62 6.76
C LEU A 153 11.37 1.48 5.50
N THR A 154 10.44 2.43 5.45
CA THR A 154 10.20 3.30 4.28
C THR A 154 11.46 4.05 3.85
N HIS A 155 12.33 4.40 4.81
CA HIS A 155 13.59 5.09 4.54
C HIS A 155 14.51 4.30 3.60
N MET A 156 14.41 2.97 3.55
CA MET A 156 15.20 2.13 2.66
C MET A 156 14.87 2.38 1.17
N LEU A 157 13.63 2.80 0.86
CA LEU A 157 13.27 3.18 -0.51
C LEU A 157 14.00 4.44 -0.97
N GLY A 158 14.31 5.36 -0.05
CA GLY A 158 15.07 6.57 -0.35
C GLY A 158 16.50 6.26 -0.82
N ALA A 159 17.09 5.17 -0.36
CA ALA A 159 18.41 4.73 -0.81
C ALA A 159 18.42 4.25 -2.27
N LEU A 160 17.27 3.87 -2.81
CA LEU A 160 17.12 3.47 -4.23
C LEU A 160 16.94 4.67 -5.16
N SER A 161 16.50 5.82 -4.62
CA SER A 161 16.36 7.08 -5.36
C SER A 161 17.59 7.93 -5.06
N LEU A 162 18.56 7.93 -5.92
CA LEU A 162 19.74 8.81 -5.83
C LEU A 162 19.44 10.28 -6.18
N GLY A 163 18.18 10.64 -6.34
CA GLY A 163 17.69 11.98 -6.65
C GLY A 163 16.66 12.43 -5.62
N GLU A 164 16.84 13.63 -5.12
CA GLU A 164 15.95 14.30 -4.16
C GLU A 164 14.47 14.23 -4.58
N GLY A 165 13.63 13.78 -3.67
CA GLY A 165 12.22 14.14 -3.69
C GLY A 165 11.23 13.15 -4.25
N ILE A 166 11.13 11.97 -3.64
CA ILE A 166 9.80 11.33 -3.59
C ILE A 166 9.09 12.01 -2.43
N GLY A 167 8.27 13.02 -2.75
CA GLY A 167 7.44 13.68 -1.77
C GLY A 167 6.59 12.63 -1.03
N ASP A 168 6.55 12.73 0.30
CA ASP A 168 5.81 11.84 1.22
C ASP A 168 4.34 11.59 0.84
N ALA A 169 3.77 12.47 0.02
CA ALA A 169 2.37 12.41 -0.39
C ALA A 169 2.06 11.37 -1.48
N ALA A 170 3.02 10.98 -2.32
CA ALA A 170 2.72 10.21 -3.54
C ALA A 170 2.57 8.69 -3.30
N LEU A 171 3.11 8.16 -2.21
CA LEU A 171 3.07 6.73 -1.91
C LEU A 171 2.20 6.38 -0.67
N ALA A 172 1.74 7.39 0.07
CA ALA A 172 0.87 7.19 1.21
C ALA A 172 -0.60 7.17 0.79
N ASN A 173 -1.05 6.10 0.18
CA ASN A 173 -2.45 5.75 0.32
C ASN A 173 -2.57 4.79 1.49
N ALA A 174 -2.85 5.35 2.65
CA ALA A 174 -3.55 4.60 3.65
C ALA A 174 -4.90 4.24 3.02
N ASP A 175 -5.05 3.03 2.50
CA ASP A 175 -6.34 2.51 2.15
C ASP A 175 -7.22 2.68 3.37
N GLU A 176 -8.27 3.40 3.15
CA GLU A 176 -9.25 3.89 4.07
C GLU A 176 -9.37 3.02 5.33
N VAL A 177 -8.78 3.45 6.43
CA VAL A 177 -9.17 2.96 7.74
C VAL A 177 -10.59 3.47 7.94
N ARG A 178 -11.57 2.78 7.36
CA ARG A 178 -12.97 3.06 7.66
C ARG A 178 -13.12 2.92 9.15
N ARG A 179 -13.33 4.05 9.81
CA ARG A 179 -13.89 4.03 11.15
C ARG A 179 -15.12 3.14 11.04
N PRO A 180 -15.32 2.17 11.93
CA PRO A 180 -16.57 1.43 11.95
C PRO A 180 -17.67 2.47 12.02
N GLY A 181 -18.42 2.63 10.93
CA GLY A 181 -19.69 3.36 10.97
C GLY A 181 -20.50 2.69 12.06
N GLU A 182 -21.27 3.46 12.82
CA GLU A 182 -22.21 2.87 13.78
C GLU A 182 -22.94 1.74 13.09
N ASP A 183 -22.98 0.57 13.70
CA ASP A 183 -23.69 -0.59 13.19
C ASP A 183 -25.10 -0.13 12.75
N PRO A 184 -25.52 -0.36 11.49
CA PRO A 184 -26.84 0.03 11.02
C PRO A 184 -27.96 -0.45 11.96
N ARG A 185 -27.72 -1.58 12.66
CA ARG A 185 -28.63 -2.11 13.69
C ARG A 185 -28.66 -1.23 14.94
N ALA A 186 -27.53 -0.68 15.36
CA ALA A 186 -27.47 0.24 16.50
C ALA A 186 -28.15 1.58 16.18
N ILE A 187 -28.02 2.08 14.95
CA ILE A 187 -28.73 3.28 14.48
C ILE A 187 -30.24 3.03 14.45
N THR A 188 -30.67 1.84 14.00
CA THR A 188 -32.09 1.48 13.94
C THR A 188 -32.67 1.32 15.35
N ALA A 189 -31.95 0.68 16.27
CA ALA A 189 -32.37 0.55 17.67
C ALA A 189 -32.53 1.91 18.34
N ARG A 190 -31.54 2.80 18.25
CA ARG A 190 -31.63 4.17 18.81
C ARG A 190 -32.78 4.98 18.20
N ARG A 191 -33.12 4.79 16.92
CA ARG A 191 -34.29 5.45 16.29
C ARG A 191 -35.60 4.88 16.78
N GLN A 192 -35.67 3.59 17.10
CA GLN A 192 -36.86 2.95 17.68
C GLN A 192 -37.07 3.40 19.13
N ASP A 193 -36.00 3.42 19.94
CA ASP A 193 -36.06 3.90 21.33
C ASP A 193 -36.44 5.38 21.39
N ALA A 194 -35.90 6.23 20.54
CA ALA A 194 -36.27 7.64 20.45
C ALA A 194 -37.71 7.86 19.99
N ARG A 195 -38.25 6.98 19.13
CA ARG A 195 -39.68 7.01 18.77
C ARG A 195 -40.60 6.58 19.89
N ALA A 196 -40.22 5.51 20.63
CA ALA A 196 -40.96 5.01 21.77
C ALA A 196 -41.04 6.07 22.89
N ALA A 197 -39.88 6.67 23.25
CA ALA A 197 -39.82 7.73 24.22
C ALA A 197 -40.67 8.98 23.85
N ARG A 198 -40.74 9.31 22.55
CA ARG A 198 -41.56 10.42 22.06
C ARG A 198 -43.06 10.11 22.06
N ALA A 199 -43.45 8.84 21.87
CA ALA A 199 -44.82 8.39 21.94
C ALA A 199 -45.34 8.44 23.40
N GLU A 200 -44.53 7.99 24.38
CA GLU A 200 -44.86 8.08 25.80
C GLU A 200 -45.03 9.53 26.30
N GLN A 201 -44.22 10.47 25.77
CA GLN A 201 -44.38 11.89 26.13
C GLN A 201 -45.67 12.52 25.59
N ILE A 202 -46.21 12.01 24.48
CA ILE A 202 -47.45 12.51 23.87
C ILE A 202 -48.69 11.95 24.62
N GLU A 203 -48.62 10.74 25.17
CA GLU A 203 -49.69 10.16 25.94
C GLU A 203 -49.86 10.75 27.37
N GLN A 204 -48.84 11.47 27.84
CA GLN A 204 -48.85 12.11 29.19
C GLN A 204 -49.26 13.58 29.15
N GLN A 205 -49.66 14.13 28.00
CA GLN A 205 -50.22 15.49 27.83
C GLN A 205 -51.69 15.44 27.46
#